data_3aacab3b52ddc13b1e6a90b0491f6f56
#
_entry.id   3aacab3b52ddc13b1e6a90b0491f6f56
#
_cell.length_a   1.000
_cell.length_b   1.000
_cell.length_c   1.000
_cell.angle_alpha   90.00
_cell.angle_beta   90.00
_cell.angle_gamma   90.00
#
_symmetry.space_group_name_H-M   'P 1'
#
loop_
_entity.id
_entity.type
_entity.pdbx_description
1 polymer ?
#
loop_
_entity_poly.entity_id
_entity_poly.type
_entity_poly.pdbx_seq_one_letter_code
_entity_poly.pdbx_strand_id
1 'polypeptide(L)'
;MSPQPLRRRIGQLLIGSFSGSDIPVELRSLAREFDLGGVTLFGRLGNIEGPEQVAGLAYDAKVLGVELPAWVGIDQEGGRVARLRAPFTVWPPMAVLGRSDDPALAKRFAAALAAEIAAVGISLDFAPVLDIHTNPKNPVIGDRALGERPETVARLGRVIIEELQRAGVAACGKHFPGHGDTATDSHVELPVVEHPPDRLRRVEFVPFKEAIDADVAFIMTAHVLAVALDEVNPATLSRRIITEMLRNELGFNGVIISDDLEMKAIANMMKPSEAAVAAIAAGCDAVLMCGSGSHAHISQQAEALEALIYAVEQERLPLKQVEASLERNRRAKQRFLQARDGRPSKSPLVLESRPVSQRELKALIGCEAHRAVAEAMSAFA
;
A
#
# COMPACT_ATOMS: atom_id res chain seq x y z
N MET A 1 21.15 -15.70 -19.60
CA MET A 1 20.32 -16.62 -18.80
C MET A 1 18.96 -16.74 -19.46
N SER A 2 18.43 -17.95 -19.66
CA SER A 2 17.05 -18.13 -20.13
C SER A 2 16.08 -17.48 -19.15
N PRO A 3 15.07 -16.72 -19.61
CA PRO A 3 14.11 -16.11 -18.69
C PRO A 3 13.43 -17.22 -17.88
N GLN A 4 13.29 -17.00 -16.57
CA GLN A 4 12.55 -17.94 -15.72
C GLN A 4 11.11 -18.11 -16.24
N PRO A 5 10.52 -19.32 -16.12
CA PRO A 5 9.12 -19.53 -16.49
C PRO A 5 8.20 -18.52 -15.79
N LEU A 6 7.13 -18.09 -16.47
CA LEU A 6 6.17 -17.13 -15.92
C LEU A 6 5.70 -17.53 -14.51
N ARG A 7 5.41 -18.82 -14.30
CA ARG A 7 5.00 -19.38 -13.01
C ARG A 7 5.93 -18.98 -11.84
N ARG A 8 7.24 -18.93 -12.06
CA ARG A 8 8.24 -18.56 -11.05
C ARG A 8 8.43 -17.06 -10.85
N ARG A 9 7.64 -16.23 -11.52
CA ARG A 9 7.73 -14.76 -11.42
C ARG A 9 6.39 -14.10 -11.18
N ILE A 10 5.28 -14.79 -11.46
CA ILE A 10 3.95 -14.21 -11.42
C ILE A 10 3.54 -13.79 -10.01
N GLY A 11 4.06 -14.46 -8.99
CA GLY A 11 3.84 -14.10 -7.59
C GLY A 11 4.30 -12.69 -7.23
N GLN A 12 5.25 -12.11 -7.99
CA GLN A 12 5.66 -10.72 -7.79
C GLN A 12 4.53 -9.71 -8.01
N LEU A 13 3.43 -10.10 -8.65
CA LEU A 13 2.24 -9.29 -8.83
C LEU A 13 1.24 -9.39 -7.66
N LEU A 14 1.57 -10.17 -6.61
CA LEU A 14 0.69 -10.36 -5.45
C LEU A 14 1.38 -9.92 -4.16
N ILE A 15 0.69 -9.05 -3.41
CA ILE A 15 0.95 -8.81 -1.99
C ILE A 15 -0.19 -9.50 -1.24
N GLY A 16 0.15 -10.59 -0.54
CA GLY A 16 -0.80 -11.42 0.16
C GLY A 16 -0.88 -11.13 1.66
N SER A 17 -1.52 -12.03 2.39
CA SER A 17 -1.60 -12.02 3.84
C SER A 17 -1.61 -13.44 4.39
N PHE A 18 -1.42 -13.58 5.70
CA PHE A 18 -1.46 -14.86 6.40
C PHE A 18 -1.94 -14.68 7.84
N SER A 19 -2.41 -15.73 8.46
CA SER A 19 -2.83 -15.73 9.87
C SER A 19 -1.72 -16.30 10.77
N GLY A 20 -1.60 -15.72 11.97
CA GLY A 20 -0.62 -16.14 12.99
C GLY A 20 0.61 -15.25 13.09
N SER A 21 1.41 -15.47 14.13
CA SER A 21 2.61 -14.70 14.44
C SER A 21 3.88 -15.20 13.72
N ASP A 22 3.76 -16.31 12.97
CA ASP A 22 4.83 -16.93 12.20
C ASP A 22 4.39 -17.19 10.76
N ILE A 23 5.37 -17.26 9.83
CA ILE A 23 5.09 -17.58 8.43
C ILE A 23 4.65 -19.05 8.30
N PRO A 24 3.40 -19.35 7.89
CA PRO A 24 2.91 -20.71 7.75
C PRO A 24 3.58 -21.46 6.58
N VAL A 25 3.57 -22.80 6.67
CA VAL A 25 4.19 -23.68 5.67
C VAL A 25 3.56 -23.49 4.29
N GLU A 26 2.25 -23.28 4.25
CA GLU A 26 1.48 -23.05 3.02
C GLU A 26 1.96 -21.79 2.29
N LEU A 27 2.23 -20.69 3.02
CA LEU A 27 2.73 -19.46 2.43
C LEU A 27 4.18 -19.62 1.94
N ARG A 28 5.02 -20.36 2.69
CA ARG A 28 6.39 -20.68 2.24
C ARG A 28 6.36 -21.52 0.96
N SER A 29 5.41 -22.44 0.83
CA SER A 29 5.23 -23.26 -0.36
C SER A 29 4.79 -22.41 -1.55
N LEU A 30 3.80 -21.54 -1.36
CA LEU A 30 3.33 -20.58 -2.35
C LEU A 30 4.47 -19.67 -2.84
N ALA A 31 5.24 -19.12 -1.92
CA ALA A 31 6.37 -18.25 -2.24
C ALA A 31 7.46 -18.96 -3.05
N ARG A 32 7.76 -20.22 -2.73
CA ARG A 32 8.75 -21.03 -3.49
C ARG A 32 8.29 -21.34 -4.90
N GLU A 33 7.00 -21.54 -5.09
CA GLU A 33 6.43 -21.88 -6.40
C GLU A 33 6.33 -20.67 -7.32
N PHE A 34 5.87 -19.52 -6.80
CA PHE A 34 5.48 -18.34 -7.59
C PHE A 34 6.37 -17.12 -7.41
N ASP A 35 7.33 -17.13 -6.47
CA ASP A 35 8.13 -15.97 -6.05
C ASP A 35 7.25 -14.79 -5.60
N LEU A 36 6.67 -14.89 -4.40
CA LEU A 36 5.66 -13.95 -3.89
C LEU A 36 6.21 -12.52 -3.78
N GLY A 37 5.41 -11.55 -4.24
CA GLY A 37 5.75 -10.13 -4.24
C GLY A 37 5.90 -9.52 -2.86
N GLY A 38 5.01 -9.88 -1.93
CA GLY A 38 5.03 -9.39 -0.56
C GLY A 38 3.93 -9.95 0.31
N VAL A 39 3.94 -9.51 1.57
CA VAL A 39 2.89 -9.80 2.54
C VAL A 39 2.49 -8.52 3.28
N THR A 40 1.25 -8.46 3.74
CA THR A 40 0.73 -7.39 4.59
C THR A 40 0.44 -7.91 5.98
N LEU A 41 0.84 -7.15 7.02
CA LEU A 41 0.66 -7.52 8.41
C LEU A 41 -0.57 -6.83 9.01
N PHE A 42 -1.39 -7.63 9.71
CA PHE A 42 -2.59 -7.16 10.40
C PHE A 42 -2.69 -7.71 11.82
N GLY A 43 -3.02 -6.86 12.79
CA GLY A 43 -3.32 -7.30 14.16
C GLY A 43 -4.51 -8.27 14.22
N ARG A 44 -5.54 -8.07 13.37
CA ARG A 44 -6.71 -8.98 13.27
C ARG A 44 -6.37 -10.40 12.81
N LEU A 45 -5.25 -10.55 12.12
CA LEU A 45 -4.74 -11.86 11.66
C LEU A 45 -3.75 -12.50 12.64
N GLY A 46 -3.46 -11.86 13.78
CA GLY A 46 -2.49 -12.35 14.76
C GLY A 46 -1.03 -12.14 14.38
N ASN A 47 -0.74 -11.24 13.43
CA ASN A 47 0.64 -10.99 12.99
C ASN A 47 1.41 -10.06 13.92
N ILE A 48 0.77 -9.38 14.86
CA ILE A 48 1.36 -8.27 15.64
C ILE A 48 1.15 -8.52 17.13
N GLU A 49 2.21 -8.87 17.83
CA GLU A 49 2.25 -9.07 19.29
C GLU A 49 3.11 -8.02 19.98
N GLY A 50 4.21 -7.57 19.34
CA GLY A 50 5.11 -6.55 19.87
C GLY A 50 6.29 -6.29 18.94
N PRO A 51 7.11 -5.27 19.23
CA PRO A 51 8.17 -4.81 18.32
C PRO A 51 9.19 -5.89 17.95
N GLU A 52 9.62 -6.70 18.90
CA GLU A 52 10.62 -7.75 18.68
C GLU A 52 10.06 -8.88 17.81
N GLN A 53 8.82 -9.30 18.08
CA GLN A 53 8.14 -10.33 17.29
C GLN A 53 7.90 -9.83 15.87
N VAL A 54 7.40 -8.60 15.69
CA VAL A 54 7.18 -8.00 14.35
C VAL A 54 8.50 -7.92 13.58
N ALA A 55 9.60 -7.52 14.22
CA ALA A 55 10.90 -7.46 13.57
C ALA A 55 11.39 -8.82 13.08
N GLY A 56 11.21 -9.87 13.88
CA GLY A 56 11.51 -11.25 13.51
C GLY A 56 10.63 -11.73 12.33
N LEU A 57 9.32 -11.51 12.44
CA LEU A 57 8.36 -11.87 11.40
C LEU A 57 8.62 -11.13 10.08
N ALA A 58 8.94 -9.84 10.15
CA ALA A 58 9.27 -9.04 8.95
C ALA A 58 10.56 -9.55 8.28
N TYR A 59 11.56 -9.96 9.05
CA TYR A 59 12.75 -10.59 8.51
C TYR A 59 12.41 -11.90 7.79
N ASP A 60 11.64 -12.78 8.43
CA ASP A 60 11.20 -14.06 7.84
C ASP A 60 10.33 -13.86 6.60
N ALA A 61 9.51 -12.82 6.58
CA ALA A 61 8.70 -12.47 5.41
C ALA A 61 9.56 -12.01 4.22
N LYS A 62 10.60 -11.20 4.46
CA LYS A 62 11.51 -10.75 3.39
C LYS A 62 12.21 -11.89 2.68
N VAL A 63 12.62 -12.93 3.41
CA VAL A 63 13.30 -14.10 2.84
C VAL A 63 12.37 -15.04 2.05
N LEU A 64 11.08 -14.76 1.98
CA LEU A 64 10.17 -15.45 1.08
C LEU A 64 10.46 -15.13 -0.40
N GLY A 65 10.96 -13.93 -0.69
CA GLY A 65 11.33 -13.55 -2.05
C GLY A 65 12.57 -14.32 -2.54
N VAL A 66 12.54 -14.79 -3.79
CA VAL A 66 13.59 -15.63 -4.36
C VAL A 66 14.69 -14.81 -5.02
N GLU A 67 14.33 -13.86 -5.89
CA GLU A 67 15.30 -12.99 -6.58
C GLU A 67 15.55 -11.69 -5.79
N LEU A 68 14.49 -11.12 -5.23
CA LEU A 68 14.49 -9.89 -4.43
C LEU A 68 13.68 -10.11 -3.16
N PRO A 69 14.02 -9.43 -2.05
CA PRO A 69 13.22 -9.54 -0.83
C PRO A 69 11.73 -9.28 -1.10
N ALA A 70 10.85 -10.00 -0.38
CA ALA A 70 9.43 -9.71 -0.43
C ALA A 70 9.12 -8.38 0.29
N TRP A 71 8.11 -7.64 -0.18
CA TRP A 71 7.58 -6.50 0.55
C TRP A 71 6.97 -6.95 1.87
N VAL A 72 7.18 -6.16 2.91
CA VAL A 72 6.43 -6.27 4.17
C VAL A 72 5.62 -4.99 4.31
N GLY A 73 4.33 -5.11 4.03
CA GLY A 73 3.38 -4.00 3.98
C GLY A 73 2.59 -3.84 5.27
N ILE A 74 2.12 -2.62 5.53
CA ILE A 74 1.26 -2.29 6.65
C ILE A 74 0.37 -1.07 6.32
N ASP A 75 -0.78 -0.94 7.00
CA ASP A 75 -1.53 0.30 7.09
C ASP A 75 -1.16 1.01 8.39
N GLN A 76 -0.26 1.93 8.34
CA GLN A 76 0.14 2.75 9.49
C GLN A 76 -0.08 4.24 9.19
N GLU A 77 -1.35 4.61 8.94
CA GLU A 77 -1.74 5.98 8.61
C GLU A 77 -1.64 6.92 9.81
N GLY A 78 -2.03 6.43 10.97
CA GLY A 78 -2.33 7.17 12.20
C GLY A 78 -3.82 7.10 12.56
N GLY A 79 -4.19 7.65 13.72
CA GLY A 79 -5.57 7.62 14.20
C GLY A 79 -6.14 6.21 14.31
N ARG A 80 -7.34 6.01 13.72
CA ARG A 80 -8.04 4.71 13.75
C ARG A 80 -7.41 3.66 12.85
N VAL A 81 -6.72 4.07 11.79
CA VAL A 81 -6.03 3.16 10.87
C VAL A 81 -4.53 3.14 11.21
N ALA A 82 -4.21 2.38 12.24
CA ALA A 82 -2.86 2.09 12.69
C ALA A 82 -2.83 0.67 13.24
N ARG A 83 -1.95 -0.17 12.72
CA ARG A 83 -1.82 -1.58 13.14
C ARG A 83 -0.86 -1.71 14.31
N LEU A 84 0.22 -0.94 14.30
CA LEU A 84 1.17 -0.87 15.40
C LEU A 84 0.64 0.12 16.44
N ARG A 85 0.34 -0.40 17.63
CA ARG A 85 -0.15 0.31 18.80
C ARG A 85 0.92 0.33 19.87
N ALA A 86 0.63 0.88 21.06
CA ALA A 86 1.60 0.84 22.16
C ALA A 86 2.32 -0.53 22.27
N PRO A 87 3.66 -0.55 22.40
CA PRO A 87 4.55 0.54 22.79
C PRO A 87 4.99 1.50 21.66
N PHE A 88 4.58 1.29 20.39
CA PHE A 88 4.81 2.25 19.33
C PHE A 88 4.10 3.57 19.62
N THR A 89 4.56 4.65 19.01
CA THR A 89 3.91 5.95 19.15
C THR A 89 2.48 5.89 18.61
N VAL A 90 1.52 6.32 19.43
CA VAL A 90 0.11 6.42 19.05
C VAL A 90 -0.12 7.79 18.42
N TRP A 91 -0.32 7.81 17.13
CA TRP A 91 -0.51 9.02 16.34
C TRP A 91 -1.97 9.48 16.34
N PRO A 92 -2.25 10.77 16.43
CA PRO A 92 -3.59 11.32 16.20
C PRO A 92 -4.10 11.04 14.79
N PRO A 93 -5.40 11.21 14.51
CA PRO A 93 -5.95 11.17 13.16
C PRO A 93 -5.29 12.21 12.25
N MET A 94 -5.17 11.90 10.95
CA MET A 94 -4.51 12.78 9.99
C MET A 94 -5.23 14.12 9.78
N ALA A 95 -6.52 14.19 10.02
CA ALA A 95 -7.26 15.46 10.04
C ALA A 95 -6.72 16.45 11.07
N VAL A 96 -6.16 15.97 12.18
CA VAL A 96 -5.50 16.82 13.20
C VAL A 96 -4.25 17.47 12.62
N LEU A 97 -3.40 16.68 11.92
CA LEU A 97 -2.25 17.20 11.20
C LEU A 97 -2.68 18.20 10.10
N GLY A 98 -3.74 17.86 9.37
CA GLY A 98 -4.31 18.72 8.35
C GLY A 98 -4.76 20.08 8.86
N ARG A 99 -5.38 20.13 10.06
CA ARG A 99 -5.77 21.41 10.69
C ARG A 99 -4.59 22.28 11.08
N SER A 100 -3.43 21.69 11.40
CA SER A 100 -2.21 22.46 11.64
C SER A 100 -1.74 23.21 10.41
N ASP A 101 -1.99 22.66 9.23
CA ASP A 101 -1.52 23.13 7.91
C ASP A 101 0.00 23.40 7.87
N ASP A 102 0.77 22.73 8.76
CA ASP A 102 2.20 22.92 8.99
C ASP A 102 3.05 21.79 8.37
N PRO A 103 3.77 22.07 7.25
CA PRO A 103 4.67 21.11 6.63
C PRO A 103 5.85 20.67 7.53
N ALA A 104 6.28 21.53 8.47
CA ALA A 104 7.38 21.17 9.38
C ALA A 104 6.90 20.16 10.42
N LEU A 105 5.66 20.28 10.91
CA LEU A 105 5.04 19.28 11.78
C LEU A 105 4.80 17.96 11.02
N ALA A 106 4.29 18.03 9.78
CA ALA A 106 4.12 16.86 8.91
C ALA A 106 5.44 16.12 8.68
N LYS A 107 6.54 16.86 8.47
CA LYS A 107 7.88 16.29 8.32
C LYS A 107 8.33 15.56 9.59
N ARG A 108 8.14 16.16 10.76
CA ARG A 108 8.49 15.53 12.04
C ARG A 108 7.67 14.28 12.30
N PHE A 109 6.37 14.32 12.04
CA PHE A 109 5.48 13.17 12.12
C PHE A 109 5.96 12.03 11.22
N ALA A 110 6.12 12.30 9.92
CA ALA A 110 6.47 11.26 8.96
C ALA A 110 7.86 10.66 9.22
N ALA A 111 8.83 11.48 9.64
CA ALA A 111 10.17 10.99 10.01
C ALA A 111 10.13 10.06 11.22
N ALA A 112 9.36 10.40 12.27
CA ALA A 112 9.20 9.59 13.46
C ALA A 112 8.45 8.28 13.18
N LEU A 113 7.34 8.35 12.42
CA LEU A 113 6.60 7.18 11.94
C LEU A 113 7.49 6.23 11.14
N ALA A 114 8.18 6.78 10.13
CA ALA A 114 9.06 6.01 9.26
C ALA A 114 10.20 5.33 10.04
N ALA A 115 10.79 6.02 11.02
CA ALA A 115 11.83 5.44 11.88
C ALA A 115 11.34 4.21 12.65
N GLU A 116 10.14 4.28 13.24
CA GLU A 116 9.59 3.17 14.02
C GLU A 116 9.22 1.97 13.12
N ILE A 117 8.54 2.20 11.98
CA ILE A 117 8.14 1.09 11.12
C ILE A 117 9.32 0.46 10.39
N ALA A 118 10.30 1.27 9.97
CA ALA A 118 11.55 0.76 9.39
C ALA A 118 12.35 -0.09 10.37
N ALA A 119 12.41 0.31 11.65
CA ALA A 119 13.16 -0.41 12.69
C ALA A 119 12.65 -1.85 12.88
N VAL A 120 11.35 -2.09 12.74
CA VAL A 120 10.76 -3.43 12.79
C VAL A 120 10.68 -4.10 11.41
N GLY A 121 11.34 -3.55 10.40
CA GLY A 121 11.49 -4.19 9.10
C GLY A 121 10.33 -4.00 8.13
N ILE A 122 9.33 -3.16 8.44
CA ILE A 122 8.27 -2.78 7.49
C ILE A 122 8.90 -1.97 6.35
N SER A 123 8.61 -2.36 5.13
CA SER A 123 9.24 -1.79 3.92
C SER A 123 8.27 -1.07 2.99
N LEU A 124 6.96 -1.24 3.22
CA LEU A 124 5.89 -0.60 2.47
C LEU A 124 4.82 -0.13 3.46
N ASP A 125 4.51 1.16 3.46
CA ASP A 125 3.35 1.69 4.18
C ASP A 125 2.27 2.10 3.19
N PHE A 126 1.07 1.59 3.38
CA PHE A 126 -0.10 2.03 2.60
C PHE A 126 -0.60 3.39 3.11
N ALA A 127 0.28 4.37 3.04
CA ALA A 127 0.10 5.76 3.42
C ALA A 127 0.96 6.68 2.52
N PRO A 128 0.58 7.96 2.36
CA PRO A 128 -0.55 8.67 2.98
C PRO A 128 -1.89 8.49 2.26
N VAL A 129 -2.99 8.79 2.99
CA VAL A 129 -4.30 9.01 2.38
C VAL A 129 -4.28 10.35 1.66
N LEU A 130 -4.53 10.32 0.35
CA LEU A 130 -4.58 11.49 -0.54
C LEU A 130 -6.02 11.88 -0.91
N ASP A 131 -7.00 11.14 -0.36
CA ASP A 131 -8.41 11.48 -0.50
C ASP A 131 -8.72 12.83 0.17
N ILE A 132 -9.56 13.62 -0.49
CA ILE A 132 -9.99 14.93 0.01
C ILE A 132 -11.37 14.78 0.64
N HIS A 133 -11.52 15.14 1.91
CA HIS A 133 -12.76 14.98 2.66
C HIS A 133 -13.79 16.05 2.27
N THR A 134 -14.37 15.92 1.06
CA THR A 134 -15.38 16.86 0.54
C THR A 134 -16.79 16.53 0.98
N ASN A 135 -17.06 15.30 1.40
CA ASN A 135 -18.35 14.88 1.95
C ASN A 135 -18.27 14.64 3.46
N PRO A 136 -18.85 15.51 4.31
CA PRO A 136 -18.83 15.34 5.77
C PRO A 136 -19.51 14.04 6.25
N LYS A 137 -20.34 13.42 5.41
CA LYS A 137 -21.03 12.15 5.72
C LYS A 137 -20.25 10.92 5.27
N ASN A 138 -19.05 11.09 4.71
CA ASN A 138 -18.22 9.97 4.28
C ASN A 138 -17.88 9.06 5.47
N PRO A 139 -18.28 7.77 5.46
CA PRO A 139 -18.09 6.87 6.61
C PRO A 139 -16.68 6.26 6.68
N VAL A 140 -15.94 6.29 5.56
CA VAL A 140 -14.67 5.55 5.39
C VAL A 140 -13.47 6.44 5.57
N ILE A 141 -13.44 7.57 4.90
CA ILE A 141 -12.28 8.48 4.89
C ILE A 141 -12.32 9.36 6.14
N GLY A 142 -13.26 10.29 6.25
CA GLY A 142 -13.43 11.11 7.44
C GLY A 142 -12.12 11.71 7.95
N ASP A 143 -11.80 11.42 9.21
CA ASP A 143 -10.61 11.88 9.92
C ASP A 143 -9.27 11.29 9.46
N ARG A 144 -9.30 10.32 8.51
CA ARG A 144 -8.10 9.80 7.85
C ARG A 144 -7.54 10.80 6.82
N ALA A 145 -8.39 11.65 6.22
CA ALA A 145 -7.94 12.67 5.27
C ALA A 145 -7.13 13.77 5.96
N LEU A 146 -6.13 14.29 5.25
CA LEU A 146 -5.35 15.46 5.65
C LEU A 146 -6.16 16.77 5.57
N GLY A 147 -7.36 16.74 4.98
CA GLY A 147 -8.24 17.92 4.93
C GLY A 147 -9.27 17.90 3.81
N GLU A 148 -9.93 19.04 3.68
CA GLU A 148 -11.01 19.28 2.72
C GLU A 148 -10.54 20.07 1.49
N ARG A 149 -9.31 20.62 1.54
CA ARG A 149 -8.72 21.41 0.45
C ARG A 149 -7.66 20.62 -0.30
N PRO A 150 -7.75 20.55 -1.65
CA PRO A 150 -6.80 19.83 -2.48
C PRO A 150 -5.34 20.23 -2.23
N GLU A 151 -5.07 21.54 -2.05
CA GLU A 151 -3.74 22.08 -1.88
C GLU A 151 -3.10 21.69 -0.55
N THR A 152 -3.89 21.63 0.53
CA THR A 152 -3.44 21.16 1.84
C THR A 152 -3.09 19.68 1.79
N VAL A 153 -3.99 18.84 1.22
CA VAL A 153 -3.75 17.39 1.09
C VAL A 153 -2.53 17.12 0.21
N ALA A 154 -2.40 17.82 -0.91
CA ALA A 154 -1.28 17.70 -1.83
C ALA A 154 0.05 18.06 -1.15
N ARG A 155 0.12 19.20 -0.50
CA ARG A 155 1.33 19.71 0.15
C ARG A 155 1.79 18.83 1.33
N LEU A 156 0.88 18.48 2.23
CA LEU A 156 1.22 17.64 3.39
C LEU A 156 1.46 16.19 2.98
N GLY A 157 0.68 15.68 2.03
CA GLY A 157 0.86 14.34 1.45
C GLY A 157 2.24 14.17 0.82
N ARG A 158 2.69 15.16 0.04
CA ARG A 158 4.05 15.20 -0.51
C ARG A 158 5.12 15.07 0.56
N VAL A 159 5.04 15.87 1.62
CA VAL A 159 6.02 15.84 2.72
C VAL A 159 6.06 14.46 3.38
N ILE A 160 4.91 13.84 3.61
CA ILE A 160 4.82 12.49 4.20
C ILE A 160 5.49 11.46 3.27
N ILE A 161 5.20 11.49 1.98
CA ILE A 161 5.81 10.60 0.98
C ILE A 161 7.34 10.74 0.97
N GLU A 162 7.84 11.97 0.90
CA GLU A 162 9.27 12.24 0.86
C GLU A 162 10.01 11.72 2.11
N GLU A 163 9.43 11.88 3.31
CA GLU A 163 10.06 11.42 4.56
C GLU A 163 10.01 9.89 4.71
N LEU A 164 8.86 9.24 4.40
CA LEU A 164 8.77 7.78 4.38
C LEU A 164 9.84 7.19 3.46
N GLN A 165 9.92 7.69 2.23
CA GLN A 165 10.86 7.19 1.23
C GLN A 165 12.32 7.50 1.53
N ARG A 166 12.61 8.62 2.20
CA ARG A 166 13.94 8.95 2.70
C ARG A 166 14.44 7.96 3.76
N ALA A 167 13.53 7.47 4.61
CA ALA A 167 13.83 6.43 5.60
C ALA A 167 13.94 5.03 4.98
N GLY A 168 13.68 4.86 3.68
CA GLY A 168 13.71 3.59 2.98
C GLY A 168 12.38 2.84 2.96
N VAL A 169 11.30 3.40 3.53
CA VAL A 169 9.96 2.82 3.47
C VAL A 169 9.28 3.32 2.19
N ALA A 170 8.81 2.41 1.35
CA ALA A 170 8.02 2.77 0.18
C ALA A 170 6.67 3.35 0.62
N ALA A 171 6.33 4.53 0.12
CA ALA A 171 5.04 5.17 0.36
C ALA A 171 4.01 4.75 -0.70
N CYS A 172 2.75 4.67 -0.29
CA CYS A 172 1.63 4.34 -1.15
C CYS A 172 0.51 5.38 -1.01
N GLY A 173 0.41 6.30 -1.99
CA GLY A 173 -0.68 7.27 -2.03
C GLY A 173 -2.01 6.61 -2.37
N LYS A 174 -3.11 6.93 -1.64
CA LYS A 174 -4.40 6.26 -1.79
C LYS A 174 -5.58 7.17 -1.51
N HIS A 175 -6.77 6.88 -2.10
CA HIS A 175 -7.18 5.81 -2.98
C HIS A 175 -7.59 6.40 -4.34
N PHE A 176 -6.81 6.16 -5.40
CA PHE A 176 -7.09 6.74 -6.72
C PHE A 176 -8.37 6.15 -7.36
N PRO A 177 -9.28 6.95 -7.93
CA PRO A 177 -9.18 8.36 -8.31
C PRO A 177 -9.69 9.35 -7.25
N GLY A 178 -9.93 8.95 -6.02
CA GLY A 178 -10.45 9.72 -4.90
C GLY A 178 -11.68 9.08 -4.28
N HIS A 179 -11.62 8.81 -2.96
CA HIS A 179 -12.67 8.17 -2.18
C HIS A 179 -13.31 9.13 -1.16
N GLY A 180 -12.84 10.39 -1.11
CA GLY A 180 -13.22 11.34 -0.05
C GLY A 180 -14.63 11.89 -0.15
N ASP A 181 -15.31 11.79 -1.30
CA ASP A 181 -16.66 12.30 -1.55
C ASP A 181 -17.75 11.22 -1.55
N THR A 182 -17.42 9.96 -1.32
CA THR A 182 -18.39 8.88 -1.32
C THR A 182 -19.31 8.91 -0.11
N ALA A 183 -20.55 8.41 -0.28
CA ALA A 183 -21.55 8.33 0.79
C ALA A 183 -21.64 6.95 1.45
N THR A 184 -20.95 5.94 0.89
CA THR A 184 -20.98 4.54 1.34
C THR A 184 -19.58 3.98 1.54
N ASP A 185 -19.49 2.86 2.27
CA ASP A 185 -18.24 2.19 2.62
C ASP A 185 -17.95 1.05 1.63
N SER A 186 -16.80 1.09 0.97
CA SER A 186 -16.34 0.05 0.04
C SER A 186 -16.11 -1.33 0.69
N HIS A 187 -16.02 -1.40 2.03
CA HIS A 187 -16.04 -2.65 2.77
C HIS A 187 -17.43 -3.30 2.82
N VAL A 188 -18.49 -2.57 2.51
CA VAL A 188 -19.89 -3.04 2.60
C VAL A 188 -20.53 -3.17 1.21
N GLU A 189 -20.36 -2.16 0.35
CA GLU A 189 -20.93 -2.10 -0.99
C GLU A 189 -20.04 -1.27 -1.93
N LEU A 190 -20.37 -1.21 -3.22
CA LEU A 190 -19.62 -0.41 -4.20
C LEU A 190 -20.05 1.07 -4.12
N PRO A 191 -19.18 1.98 -3.63
CA PRO A 191 -19.48 3.41 -3.58
C PRO A 191 -19.51 4.02 -4.99
N VAL A 192 -20.35 5.04 -5.17
CA VAL A 192 -20.49 5.76 -6.45
C VAL A 192 -19.97 7.19 -6.32
N VAL A 193 -19.24 7.64 -7.35
CA VAL A 193 -18.77 9.03 -7.51
C VAL A 193 -19.36 9.56 -8.81
N GLU A 194 -20.20 10.61 -8.71
CA GLU A 194 -20.95 11.18 -9.85
C GLU A 194 -20.28 12.43 -10.45
N HIS A 195 -19.12 12.81 -9.94
CA HIS A 195 -18.46 14.03 -10.38
C HIS A 195 -17.97 13.96 -11.82
N PRO A 196 -18.16 15.05 -12.61
CA PRO A 196 -17.66 15.11 -13.97
C PRO A 196 -16.13 15.08 -14.01
N PRO A 197 -15.52 14.63 -15.12
CA PRO A 197 -14.05 14.46 -15.23
C PRO A 197 -13.25 15.73 -14.91
N ASP A 198 -13.77 16.90 -15.29
CA ASP A 198 -13.10 18.18 -15.01
C ASP A 198 -13.08 18.53 -13.52
N ARG A 199 -14.10 18.12 -12.77
CA ARG A 199 -14.12 18.29 -11.31
C ARG A 199 -13.07 17.37 -10.68
N LEU A 200 -13.02 16.09 -11.08
CA LEU A 200 -12.03 15.13 -10.60
C LEU A 200 -10.59 15.62 -10.86
N ARG A 201 -10.32 16.17 -12.05
CA ARG A 201 -8.98 16.73 -12.38
C ARG A 201 -8.60 17.94 -11.54
N ARG A 202 -9.58 18.81 -11.20
CA ARG A 202 -9.31 20.05 -10.44
C ARG A 202 -9.26 19.84 -8.94
N VAL A 203 -9.78 18.75 -8.44
CA VAL A 203 -9.87 18.48 -7.00
C VAL A 203 -9.18 17.16 -6.67
N GLU A 204 -9.80 16.04 -6.97
CA GLU A 204 -9.35 14.72 -6.52
C GLU A 204 -7.96 14.35 -7.03
N PHE A 205 -7.60 14.75 -8.28
CA PHE A 205 -6.30 14.41 -8.87
C PHE A 205 -5.15 15.31 -8.42
N VAL A 206 -5.43 16.45 -7.79
CA VAL A 206 -4.37 17.39 -7.36
C VAL A 206 -3.36 16.75 -6.39
N PRO A 207 -3.78 16.06 -5.31
CA PRO A 207 -2.84 15.39 -4.43
C PRO A 207 -2.06 14.24 -5.09
N PHE A 208 -2.69 13.54 -6.04
CA PHE A 208 -2.01 12.46 -6.77
C PHE A 208 -0.95 12.98 -7.74
N LYS A 209 -1.19 14.12 -8.40
CA LYS A 209 -0.17 14.79 -9.22
C LYS A 209 1.05 15.17 -8.38
N GLU A 210 0.81 15.78 -7.21
CA GLU A 210 1.89 16.17 -6.31
C GLU A 210 2.64 14.95 -5.75
N ALA A 211 1.94 13.83 -5.50
CA ALA A 211 2.55 12.57 -5.11
C ALA A 211 3.42 11.97 -6.23
N ILE A 212 2.97 12.06 -7.49
CA ILE A 212 3.75 11.64 -8.68
C ILE A 212 4.99 12.50 -8.83
N ASP A 213 4.89 13.81 -8.68
CA ASP A 213 6.01 14.76 -8.73
C ASP A 213 7.00 14.53 -7.56
N ALA A 214 6.53 13.97 -6.43
CA ALA A 214 7.36 13.50 -5.32
C ALA A 214 7.96 12.09 -5.53
N ASP A 215 7.80 11.50 -6.72
CA ASP A 215 8.29 10.16 -7.07
C ASP A 215 7.80 9.08 -6.09
N VAL A 216 6.48 9.11 -5.77
CA VAL A 216 5.84 8.11 -4.92
C VAL A 216 6.01 6.71 -5.49
N ALA A 217 6.35 5.74 -4.63
CA ALA A 217 6.65 4.38 -5.07
C ALA A 217 5.40 3.61 -5.54
N PHE A 218 4.29 3.78 -4.80
CA PHE A 218 3.02 3.11 -5.06
C PHE A 218 1.86 4.11 -5.11
N ILE A 219 0.88 3.81 -5.95
CA ILE A 219 -0.47 4.39 -5.85
C ILE A 219 -1.46 3.24 -5.79
N MET A 220 -2.33 3.26 -4.75
CA MET A 220 -3.39 2.29 -4.58
C MET A 220 -4.69 2.80 -5.21
N THR A 221 -5.37 1.90 -5.91
CA THR A 221 -6.67 2.19 -6.54
C THR A 221 -7.81 2.10 -5.54
N ALA A 222 -8.90 2.81 -5.80
CA ALA A 222 -10.12 2.73 -5.01
C ALA A 222 -11.12 1.73 -5.61
N HIS A 223 -11.86 1.03 -4.77
CA HIS A 223 -13.05 0.29 -5.20
C HIS A 223 -14.26 1.21 -5.22
N VAL A 224 -14.28 2.14 -6.18
CA VAL A 224 -15.38 3.10 -6.40
C VAL A 224 -15.81 3.10 -7.86
N LEU A 225 -17.10 3.27 -8.12
CA LEU A 225 -17.65 3.47 -9.45
C LEU A 225 -17.69 4.96 -9.77
N ALA A 226 -16.74 5.44 -10.55
CA ALA A 226 -16.71 6.82 -11.04
C ALA A 226 -17.46 6.90 -12.37
N VAL A 227 -18.79 7.04 -12.32
CA VAL A 227 -19.68 6.86 -13.48
C VAL A 227 -19.36 7.77 -14.66
N ALA A 228 -18.88 8.98 -14.42
CA ALA A 228 -18.48 9.90 -15.48
C ALA A 228 -17.17 9.48 -16.20
N LEU A 229 -16.39 8.58 -15.58
CA LEU A 229 -15.15 8.03 -16.15
C LEU A 229 -15.39 6.65 -16.75
N ASP A 230 -16.10 5.76 -16.04
CA ASP A 230 -16.45 4.42 -16.46
C ASP A 230 -17.78 4.05 -15.78
N GLU A 231 -18.84 3.84 -16.58
CA GLU A 231 -20.19 3.57 -16.08
C GLU A 231 -20.37 2.10 -15.62
N VAL A 232 -19.42 1.23 -15.97
CA VAL A 232 -19.57 -0.23 -15.80
C VAL A 232 -18.59 -0.76 -14.76
N ASN A 233 -17.32 -0.34 -14.83
CA ASN A 233 -16.26 -0.94 -14.05
C ASN A 233 -15.88 -0.04 -12.87
N PRO A 234 -15.74 -0.60 -11.65
CA PRO A 234 -15.08 0.10 -10.56
C PRO A 234 -13.67 0.55 -10.97
N ALA A 235 -13.16 1.63 -10.39
CA ALA A 235 -11.90 2.23 -10.79
C ALA A 235 -10.74 1.21 -10.83
N THR A 236 -10.65 0.30 -9.86
CA THR A 236 -9.65 -0.79 -9.83
C THR A 236 -9.69 -1.69 -11.06
N LEU A 237 -10.85 -1.87 -11.68
CA LEU A 237 -11.05 -2.75 -12.84
C LEU A 237 -11.20 -1.97 -14.15
N SER A 238 -11.09 -0.65 -14.13
CA SER A 238 -11.26 0.23 -15.28
C SER A 238 -9.94 0.54 -15.98
N ARG A 239 -9.75 0.01 -17.18
CA ARG A 239 -8.61 0.36 -18.03
C ARG A 239 -8.53 1.87 -18.30
N ARG A 240 -9.69 2.53 -18.48
CA ARG A 240 -9.77 3.98 -18.69
C ARG A 240 -9.17 4.75 -17.51
N ILE A 241 -9.50 4.35 -16.27
CA ILE A 241 -9.04 5.04 -15.07
C ILE A 241 -7.57 4.70 -14.79
N ILE A 242 -7.21 3.42 -14.84
CA ILE A 242 -5.88 2.96 -14.46
C ILE A 242 -4.83 3.25 -15.55
N THR A 243 -5.09 2.75 -16.76
CA THR A 243 -4.10 2.87 -17.84
C THR A 243 -4.15 4.25 -18.50
N GLU A 244 -5.33 4.75 -18.89
CA GLU A 244 -5.39 5.97 -19.69
C GLU A 244 -5.20 7.21 -18.83
N MET A 245 -5.81 7.29 -17.64
CA MET A 245 -5.70 8.46 -16.77
C MET A 245 -4.48 8.39 -15.85
N LEU A 246 -4.36 7.38 -14.98
CA LEU A 246 -3.27 7.34 -13.99
C LEU A 246 -1.91 7.11 -14.66
N ARG A 247 -1.83 6.09 -15.54
CA ARG A 247 -0.55 5.75 -16.18
C ARG A 247 -0.14 6.76 -17.24
N ASN A 248 -1.05 7.07 -18.19
CA ASN A 248 -0.70 7.85 -19.38
C ASN A 248 -0.91 9.36 -19.18
N GLU A 249 -2.11 9.80 -18.73
CA GLU A 249 -2.44 11.22 -18.57
C GLU A 249 -1.63 11.86 -17.42
N LEU A 250 -1.63 11.23 -16.23
CA LEU A 250 -0.88 11.72 -15.07
C LEU A 250 0.60 11.30 -15.07
N GLY A 251 1.01 10.39 -15.96
CA GLY A 251 2.40 9.99 -16.14
C GLY A 251 3.00 9.15 -15.01
N PHE A 252 2.18 8.47 -14.21
CA PHE A 252 2.68 7.67 -13.10
C PHE A 252 3.50 6.46 -13.57
N ASN A 253 4.76 6.38 -13.17
CA ASN A 253 5.70 5.32 -13.57
C ASN A 253 6.06 4.34 -12.44
N GLY A 254 5.55 4.56 -11.21
CA GLY A 254 5.66 3.63 -10.09
C GLY A 254 4.70 2.44 -10.19
N VAL A 255 4.54 1.72 -9.10
CA VAL A 255 3.69 0.54 -9.01
C VAL A 255 2.24 0.94 -8.72
N ILE A 256 1.31 0.58 -9.60
CA ILE A 256 -0.13 0.69 -9.33
C ILE A 256 -0.57 -0.60 -8.66
N ILE A 257 -1.06 -0.50 -7.42
CA ILE A 257 -1.59 -1.63 -6.66
C ILE A 257 -3.10 -1.51 -6.47
N SER A 258 -3.83 -2.62 -6.55
CA SER A 258 -5.25 -2.61 -6.19
C SER A 258 -5.43 -2.37 -4.69
N ASP A 259 -6.57 -1.83 -4.27
CA ASP A 259 -7.07 -2.08 -2.91
C ASP A 259 -7.40 -3.57 -2.74
N ASP A 260 -7.72 -4.01 -1.52
CA ASP A 260 -7.94 -5.42 -1.20
C ASP A 260 -9.10 -6.02 -2.02
N LEU A 261 -8.77 -6.96 -2.91
CA LEU A 261 -9.74 -7.60 -3.79
C LEU A 261 -10.77 -8.47 -3.07
N GLU A 262 -10.57 -8.75 -1.78
CA GLU A 262 -11.52 -9.48 -0.94
C GLU A 262 -12.54 -8.56 -0.26
N MET A 263 -12.48 -7.23 -0.48
CA MET A 263 -13.51 -6.28 -0.04
C MET A 263 -14.81 -6.48 -0.78
N LYS A 264 -15.94 -6.31 -0.09
CA LYS A 264 -17.29 -6.60 -0.64
C LYS A 264 -17.63 -5.80 -1.89
N ALA A 265 -17.10 -4.59 -2.05
CA ALA A 265 -17.26 -3.80 -3.27
C ALA A 265 -16.85 -4.57 -4.54
N ILE A 266 -15.87 -5.48 -4.45
CA ILE A 266 -15.42 -6.33 -5.54
C ILE A 266 -15.91 -7.77 -5.37
N ALA A 267 -15.77 -8.34 -4.15
CA ALA A 267 -16.12 -9.74 -3.88
C ALA A 267 -17.60 -10.08 -4.12
N ASN A 268 -18.50 -9.09 -4.04
CA ASN A 268 -19.91 -9.25 -4.43
C ASN A 268 -20.13 -9.29 -5.95
N MET A 269 -19.17 -8.82 -6.75
CA MET A 269 -19.29 -8.79 -8.22
C MET A 269 -18.67 -10.03 -8.88
N MET A 270 -17.50 -10.46 -8.37
CA MET A 270 -16.75 -11.57 -8.95
C MET A 270 -15.81 -12.21 -7.91
N LYS A 271 -15.30 -13.40 -8.22
CA LYS A 271 -14.31 -14.07 -7.36
C LYS A 271 -13.00 -13.27 -7.31
N PRO A 272 -12.26 -13.29 -6.18
CA PRO A 272 -10.96 -12.60 -6.07
C PRO A 272 -9.95 -13.00 -7.15
N SER A 273 -9.96 -14.27 -7.62
CA SER A 273 -9.11 -14.74 -8.70
C SER A 273 -9.44 -14.10 -10.06
N GLU A 274 -10.73 -13.88 -10.34
CA GLU A 274 -11.20 -13.18 -11.54
C GLU A 274 -10.90 -11.68 -11.45
N ALA A 275 -11.10 -11.10 -10.26
CA ALA A 275 -10.79 -9.71 -9.96
C ALA A 275 -9.28 -9.42 -10.12
N ALA A 276 -8.40 -10.34 -9.72
CA ALA A 276 -6.97 -10.22 -9.93
C ALA A 276 -6.61 -10.14 -11.41
N VAL A 277 -7.20 -10.98 -12.26
CA VAL A 277 -6.99 -10.94 -13.71
C VAL A 277 -7.51 -9.61 -14.29
N ALA A 278 -8.72 -9.18 -13.88
CA ALA A 278 -9.32 -7.94 -14.36
C ALA A 278 -8.53 -6.69 -13.94
N ALA A 279 -8.03 -6.64 -12.70
CA ALA A 279 -7.22 -5.53 -12.20
C ALA A 279 -5.88 -5.42 -12.95
N ILE A 280 -5.18 -6.54 -13.17
CA ILE A 280 -3.94 -6.55 -13.96
C ILE A 280 -4.25 -6.16 -15.42
N ALA A 281 -5.33 -6.68 -16.01
CA ALA A 281 -5.75 -6.30 -17.37
C ALA A 281 -6.11 -4.82 -17.49
N ALA A 282 -6.69 -4.20 -16.45
CA ALA A 282 -6.95 -2.77 -16.38
C ALA A 282 -5.68 -1.92 -16.30
N GLY A 283 -4.56 -2.48 -15.84
CA GLY A 283 -3.26 -1.81 -15.79
C GLY A 283 -2.65 -1.71 -14.39
N CYS A 284 -3.22 -2.37 -13.38
CA CYS A 284 -2.54 -2.56 -12.11
C CYS A 284 -1.26 -3.38 -12.30
N ASP A 285 -0.23 -3.07 -11.52
CA ASP A 285 1.05 -3.79 -11.53
C ASP A 285 1.14 -4.82 -10.41
N ALA A 286 0.28 -4.69 -9.41
CA ALA A 286 0.15 -5.62 -8.32
C ALA A 286 -1.29 -5.65 -7.80
N VAL A 287 -1.65 -6.74 -7.16
CA VAL A 287 -2.93 -6.90 -6.46
C VAL A 287 -2.70 -7.19 -4.99
N LEU A 288 -3.63 -6.71 -4.16
CA LEU A 288 -3.63 -6.90 -2.72
C LEU A 288 -4.73 -7.90 -2.32
N MET A 289 -4.38 -8.89 -1.48
CA MET A 289 -5.31 -9.86 -0.91
C MET A 289 -5.05 -10.00 0.59
N CYS A 290 -5.95 -9.44 1.41
CA CYS A 290 -5.74 -9.27 2.84
C CYS A 290 -6.52 -10.24 3.72
N GLY A 291 -7.35 -11.10 3.13
CA GLY A 291 -8.26 -11.98 3.86
C GLY A 291 -9.46 -11.25 4.46
N SER A 292 -10.47 -11.99 4.84
CA SER A 292 -11.69 -11.49 5.44
C SER A 292 -11.80 -11.83 6.94
N GLY A 293 -12.30 -10.89 7.74
CA GLY A 293 -12.43 -11.08 9.19
C GLY A 293 -11.09 -11.38 9.87
N SER A 294 -10.99 -12.49 10.58
CA SER A 294 -9.78 -12.96 11.29
C SER A 294 -8.96 -13.99 10.53
N HIS A 295 -9.26 -14.24 9.25
CA HIS A 295 -8.63 -15.29 8.47
C HIS A 295 -8.05 -14.76 7.16
N ALA A 296 -6.85 -15.21 6.83
CA ALA A 296 -6.26 -15.09 5.51
C ALA A 296 -6.44 -16.40 4.73
N HIS A 297 -6.76 -16.27 3.44
CA HIS A 297 -7.07 -17.42 2.59
C HIS A 297 -5.93 -17.68 1.59
N ILE A 298 -4.87 -18.38 2.01
CA ILE A 298 -3.71 -18.67 1.15
C ILE A 298 -4.12 -19.44 -0.10
N SER A 299 -5.12 -20.32 -0.01
CA SER A 299 -5.68 -21.02 -1.18
C SER A 299 -6.25 -20.08 -2.23
N GLN A 300 -6.95 -19.01 -1.83
CA GLN A 300 -7.47 -18.01 -2.75
C GLN A 300 -6.34 -17.18 -3.40
N GLN A 301 -5.26 -16.93 -2.68
CA GLN A 301 -4.06 -16.31 -3.24
C GLN A 301 -3.41 -17.20 -4.30
N ALA A 302 -3.32 -18.52 -4.05
CA ALA A 302 -2.87 -19.48 -5.05
C ALA A 302 -3.78 -19.52 -6.29
N GLU A 303 -5.11 -19.55 -6.09
CA GLU A 303 -6.10 -19.50 -7.16
C GLU A 303 -5.97 -18.23 -8.01
N ALA A 304 -5.67 -17.08 -7.39
CA ALA A 304 -5.45 -15.83 -8.12
C ALA A 304 -4.19 -15.90 -9.00
N LEU A 305 -3.09 -16.46 -8.49
CA LEU A 305 -1.86 -16.64 -9.27
C LEU A 305 -2.04 -17.61 -10.44
N GLU A 306 -2.74 -18.73 -10.21
CA GLU A 306 -3.08 -19.68 -11.28
C GLU A 306 -4.00 -19.04 -12.34
N ALA A 307 -4.98 -18.24 -11.92
CA ALA A 307 -5.87 -17.54 -12.85
C ALA A 307 -5.10 -16.53 -13.72
N LEU A 308 -4.10 -15.83 -13.17
CA LEU A 308 -3.22 -14.94 -13.93
C LEU A 308 -2.40 -15.71 -14.98
N ILE A 309 -1.80 -16.84 -14.61
CA ILE A 309 -1.05 -17.71 -15.54
C ILE A 309 -1.98 -18.19 -16.67
N TYR A 310 -3.13 -18.73 -16.29
CA TYR A 310 -4.10 -19.23 -17.27
C TYR A 310 -4.62 -18.13 -18.20
N ALA A 311 -4.82 -16.89 -17.68
CA ALA A 311 -5.22 -15.76 -18.51
C ALA A 311 -4.15 -15.37 -19.54
N VAL A 312 -2.85 -15.50 -19.20
CA VAL A 312 -1.75 -15.29 -20.16
C VAL A 312 -1.69 -16.41 -21.18
N GLU A 313 -1.83 -17.67 -20.78
CA GLU A 313 -1.83 -18.84 -21.68
C GLU A 313 -2.99 -18.82 -22.66
N GLN A 314 -4.14 -18.26 -22.27
CA GLN A 314 -5.32 -18.07 -23.11
C GLN A 314 -5.33 -16.74 -23.89
N GLU A 315 -4.22 -16.00 -23.87
CA GLU A 315 -4.06 -14.70 -24.55
C GLU A 315 -5.09 -13.62 -24.12
N ARG A 316 -5.80 -13.85 -23.00
CA ARG A 316 -6.72 -12.85 -22.41
C ARG A 316 -5.98 -11.73 -21.68
N LEU A 317 -4.79 -12.02 -21.19
CA LEU A 317 -3.88 -11.06 -20.58
C LEU A 317 -2.56 -11.07 -21.37
N PRO A 318 -2.20 -9.96 -22.06
CA PRO A 318 -0.97 -9.91 -22.86
C PRO A 318 0.27 -10.11 -22.00
N LEU A 319 1.13 -11.07 -22.36
CA LEU A 319 2.39 -11.34 -21.65
C LEU A 319 3.24 -10.06 -21.52
N LYS A 320 3.29 -9.22 -22.56
CA LYS A 320 4.02 -7.95 -22.54
C LYS A 320 3.56 -7.00 -21.42
N GLN A 321 2.27 -7.01 -21.09
CA GLN A 321 1.71 -6.21 -19.99
C GLN A 321 2.19 -6.75 -18.65
N VAL A 322 2.13 -8.07 -18.46
CA VAL A 322 2.65 -8.75 -17.26
C VAL A 322 4.14 -8.47 -17.06
N GLU A 323 4.94 -8.59 -18.10
CA GLU A 323 6.38 -8.29 -18.07
C GLU A 323 6.66 -6.83 -17.68
N ALA A 324 5.87 -5.88 -18.17
CA ALA A 324 6.00 -4.48 -17.80
C ALA A 324 5.66 -4.26 -16.31
N SER A 325 4.66 -4.94 -15.77
CA SER A 325 4.29 -4.90 -14.35
C SER A 325 5.36 -5.53 -13.47
N LEU A 326 5.88 -6.69 -13.85
CA LEU A 326 7.02 -7.34 -13.17
C LEU A 326 8.24 -6.42 -13.12
N GLU A 327 8.54 -5.72 -14.22
CA GLU A 327 9.68 -4.80 -14.29
C GLU A 327 9.49 -3.58 -13.37
N ARG A 328 8.28 -3.03 -13.24
CA ARG A 328 8.01 -1.93 -12.30
C ARG A 328 8.16 -2.37 -10.85
N ASN A 329 7.62 -3.54 -10.50
CA ASN A 329 7.81 -4.13 -9.18
C ASN A 329 9.29 -4.38 -8.89
N ARG A 330 10.04 -4.93 -9.84
CA ARG A 330 11.49 -5.15 -9.71
C ARG A 330 12.25 -3.85 -9.44
N ARG A 331 11.99 -2.79 -10.22
CA ARG A 331 12.61 -1.47 -10.02
C ARG A 331 12.29 -0.87 -8.66
N ALA A 332 11.03 -0.97 -8.21
CA ALA A 332 10.64 -0.49 -6.88
C ALA A 332 11.39 -1.26 -5.77
N LYS A 333 11.45 -2.59 -5.85
CA LYS A 333 12.22 -3.41 -4.89
C LYS A 333 13.71 -3.08 -4.89
N GLN A 334 14.31 -2.89 -6.06
CA GLN A 334 15.71 -2.47 -6.15
C GLN A 334 15.96 -1.12 -5.47
N ARG A 335 15.02 -0.17 -5.61
CA ARG A 335 15.11 1.14 -4.97
C ARG A 335 15.09 1.08 -3.45
N PHE A 336 14.26 0.22 -2.85
CA PHE A 336 13.99 0.23 -1.41
C PHE A 336 14.58 -0.97 -0.65
N LEU A 337 14.76 -2.13 -1.30
CA LEU A 337 15.08 -3.40 -0.63
C LEU A 337 16.49 -3.91 -0.94
N GLN A 338 17.24 -3.25 -1.83
CA GLN A 338 18.63 -3.63 -2.13
C GLN A 338 19.62 -2.62 -1.52
N ALA A 339 20.80 -3.13 -1.12
CA ALA A 339 21.91 -2.27 -0.75
C ALA A 339 22.37 -1.45 -1.96
N ARG A 340 22.58 -0.14 -1.76
CA ARG A 340 23.14 0.73 -2.79
C ARG A 340 24.67 0.63 -2.80
N ASP A 341 25.25 0.55 -3.99
CA ASP A 341 26.70 0.69 -4.26
C ASP A 341 27.60 -0.41 -3.64
N GLY A 342 27.08 -1.64 -3.48
CA GLY A 342 27.89 -2.77 -2.95
C GLY A 342 28.42 -2.56 -1.53
N ARG A 343 27.94 -1.55 -0.81
CA ARG A 343 28.23 -1.34 0.61
C ARG A 343 27.16 -2.01 1.46
N PRO A 344 27.53 -2.67 2.57
CA PRO A 344 26.54 -3.20 3.50
C PRO A 344 25.64 -2.03 3.97
N SER A 345 24.36 -2.16 3.71
CA SER A 345 23.38 -1.17 4.17
C SER A 345 23.19 -1.31 5.68
N LYS A 346 23.16 -0.20 6.37
CA LYS A 346 22.74 -0.17 7.78
C LYS A 346 21.22 -0.13 7.94
N SER A 347 20.47 -0.02 6.85
CA SER A 347 19.02 -0.02 6.88
C SER A 347 18.49 -1.43 7.19
N PRO A 348 17.64 -1.60 8.20
CA PRO A 348 17.02 -2.90 8.52
C PRO A 348 16.10 -3.40 7.39
N LEU A 349 15.81 -2.56 6.40
CA LEU A 349 14.97 -2.90 5.25
C LEU A 349 15.70 -3.70 4.19
N VAL A 350 17.03 -3.68 4.18
CA VAL A 350 17.85 -4.47 3.25
C VAL A 350 18.13 -5.84 3.85
N LEU A 351 17.92 -6.92 3.08
CA LEU A 351 18.03 -8.30 3.56
C LEU A 351 19.40 -8.64 4.20
N GLU A 352 20.47 -8.05 3.67
CA GLU A 352 21.83 -8.23 4.21
C GLU A 352 22.08 -7.51 5.53
N SER A 353 21.13 -6.66 5.96
CA SER A 353 21.22 -5.92 7.21
C SER A 353 20.84 -6.82 8.38
N ARG A 354 21.64 -6.77 9.44
CA ARG A 354 21.30 -7.41 10.71
C ARG A 354 19.99 -6.80 11.26
N PRO A 355 19.06 -7.62 11.78
CA PRO A 355 17.91 -7.11 12.51
C PRO A 355 18.34 -6.12 13.60
N VAL A 356 17.55 -5.07 13.79
CA VAL A 356 17.78 -4.07 14.83
C VAL A 356 17.78 -4.80 16.20
N SER A 357 18.75 -4.50 17.04
CA SER A 357 18.85 -5.15 18.36
C SER A 357 17.68 -4.73 19.26
N GLN A 358 17.32 -5.59 20.22
CA GLN A 358 16.30 -5.29 21.23
C GLN A 358 16.55 -3.96 21.94
N ARG A 359 17.82 -3.65 22.25
CA ARG A 359 18.20 -2.40 22.89
C ARG A 359 17.88 -1.19 22.01
N GLU A 360 18.18 -1.28 20.72
CA GLU A 360 17.90 -0.22 19.75
C GLU A 360 16.40 -0.06 19.53
N LEU A 361 15.65 -1.17 19.43
CA LEU A 361 14.18 -1.13 19.34
C LEU A 361 13.57 -0.42 20.56
N LYS A 362 13.99 -0.82 21.79
CA LYS A 362 13.49 -0.19 23.03
C LYS A 362 13.86 1.30 23.15
N ALA A 363 14.98 1.71 22.57
CA ALA A 363 15.40 3.11 22.60
C ALA A 363 14.63 3.98 21.57
N LEU A 364 14.13 3.38 20.50
CA LEU A 364 13.51 4.10 19.39
C LEU A 364 11.97 4.07 19.46
N ILE A 365 11.39 2.88 19.68
CA ILE A 365 9.94 2.68 19.65
C ILE A 365 9.27 3.44 20.80
N GLY A 366 8.32 4.32 20.44
CA GLY A 366 7.60 5.13 21.41
C GLY A 366 8.49 6.02 22.28
N CYS A 367 9.65 6.46 21.77
CA CYS A 367 10.55 7.32 22.52
C CYS A 367 9.93 8.69 22.82
N GLU A 368 10.50 9.42 23.79
CA GLU A 368 9.98 10.73 24.21
C GLU A 368 9.89 11.71 23.05
N ALA A 369 10.91 11.74 22.19
CA ALA A 369 10.94 12.62 21.02
C ALA A 369 9.77 12.36 20.06
N HIS A 370 9.40 11.09 19.83
CA HIS A 370 8.27 10.73 18.97
C HIS A 370 6.93 11.07 19.62
N ARG A 371 6.78 10.79 20.94
CA ARG A 371 5.57 11.17 21.69
C ARG A 371 5.36 12.68 21.71
N ALA A 372 6.42 13.48 21.87
CA ALA A 372 6.33 14.93 21.81
C ALA A 372 5.84 15.46 20.45
N VAL A 373 6.10 14.75 19.35
CA VAL A 373 5.53 15.08 18.04
C VAL A 373 4.03 14.79 18.02
N ALA A 374 3.61 13.64 18.55
CA ALA A 374 2.18 13.28 18.62
C ALA A 374 1.40 14.26 19.53
N GLU A 375 1.99 14.72 20.64
CA GLU A 375 1.43 15.76 21.51
C GLU A 375 1.32 17.10 20.76
N ALA A 376 2.37 17.50 20.02
CA ALA A 376 2.31 18.71 19.19
C ALA A 376 1.23 18.66 18.11
N MET A 377 0.99 17.49 17.52
CA MET A 377 -0.15 17.27 16.62
C MET A 377 -1.48 17.44 17.38
N SER A 378 -1.60 16.82 18.56
CA SER A 378 -2.83 16.83 19.38
C SER A 378 -3.28 18.23 19.81
N ALA A 379 -2.39 19.22 19.77
CA ALA A 379 -2.75 20.62 20.02
C ALA A 379 -3.75 21.19 18.99
N PHE A 380 -3.94 20.52 17.85
CA PHE A 380 -4.89 20.88 16.79
C PHE A 380 -6.13 19.95 16.76
N ALA A 381 -6.38 19.16 17.81
CA ALA A 381 -7.49 18.20 17.88
C ALA A 381 -8.87 18.87 17.98
#